data_0df2851e4667e5bdc7101226cda483fa
#
_entry.id   0df2851e4667e5bdc7101226cda483fa
#
_cell.length_a   1.000
_cell.length_b   1.000
_cell.length_c   1.000
_cell.angle_alpha   90.00
_cell.angle_beta   90.00
_cell.angle_gamma   90.00
#
_symmetry.space_group_name_H-M   'P 1'
#
loop_
_entity.id
_entity.type
_entity.pdbx_description
1 polymer ?
#
loop_
_entity_poly.entity_id
_entity_poly.type
_entity_poly.pdbx_seq_one_letter_code
_entity_poly.pdbx_strand_id
1 'polypeptide(L)'
;MMAILLLGATQSPPGSYMLRELKDVDQPDPVSWWPQTLGWQILLLALLLYLGYRLYLKGIFWWRNRYRQEAITALLSLSAEDPHWPTQMMKIIKIVMVYLEPKNASLYGAPLLEQMGRYHAKAHLANDESFQQWLKCLEDPHAARPEFSAVRQGLSQWLSGHQLPEVRHGST
;
A
#
# COMPACT_ATOMS: atom_id res chain seq x y z
N MET A 1 -43.08 -14.92 89.37
CA MET A 1 -42.40 -13.93 88.51
C MET A 1 -42.80 -14.15 87.10
N MET A 2 -43.36 -13.14 86.53
CA MET A 2 -44.21 -13.07 85.33
C MET A 2 -43.45 -13.37 84.03
N ALA A 3 -43.90 -14.39 83.23
CA ALA A 3 -43.46 -14.61 81.92
C ALA A 3 -44.46 -13.96 80.93
N ILE A 4 -44.01 -12.94 80.26
CA ILE A 4 -44.81 -12.24 79.26
C ILE A 4 -44.67 -12.98 77.93
N LEU A 5 -45.73 -13.62 77.53
CA LEU A 5 -45.90 -14.22 76.18
C LEU A 5 -46.21 -13.09 75.20
N LEU A 6 -45.21 -12.75 74.39
CA LEU A 6 -45.38 -11.92 73.21
C LEU A 6 -45.90 -12.79 72.07
N LEU A 7 -47.21 -12.74 71.85
CA LEU A 7 -47.81 -13.22 70.63
C LEU A 7 -47.44 -12.28 69.47
N GLY A 8 -46.45 -12.65 68.71
CA GLY A 8 -46.20 -12.04 67.42
C GLY A 8 -47.24 -12.44 66.40
N ALA A 9 -48.17 -11.55 66.16
CA ALA A 9 -49.08 -11.71 65.04
C ALA A 9 -48.30 -11.64 63.72
N THR A 10 -48.07 -12.79 63.12
CA THR A 10 -47.62 -12.89 61.71
C THR A 10 -48.75 -12.42 60.80
N GLN A 11 -48.72 -11.13 60.44
CA GLN A 11 -49.55 -10.63 59.39
C GLN A 11 -49.00 -11.28 58.06
N SER A 12 -49.72 -12.26 57.58
CA SER A 12 -49.53 -12.71 56.16
C SER A 12 -49.79 -11.53 55.27
N PRO A 13 -48.87 -11.16 54.36
CA PRO A 13 -49.15 -10.14 53.39
C PRO A 13 -50.42 -10.49 52.62
N PRO A 14 -51.35 -9.51 52.36
CA PRO A 14 -52.55 -9.79 51.59
C PRO A 14 -52.19 -10.48 50.32
N GLY A 15 -52.72 -11.71 50.17
CA GLY A 15 -52.35 -12.60 49.09
C GLY A 15 -52.54 -11.93 47.75
N SER A 16 -51.53 -12.00 47.00
CA SER A 16 -51.41 -11.49 45.65
C SER A 16 -52.36 -12.15 44.66
N TYR A 17 -53.66 -12.19 45.00
CA TYR A 17 -54.69 -12.72 44.06
C TYR A 17 -54.78 -11.86 42.81
N MET A 18 -54.43 -10.58 42.89
CA MET A 18 -54.37 -9.65 41.74
C MET A 18 -53.19 -9.90 40.83
N LEU A 19 -52.14 -10.60 41.31
CA LEU A 19 -50.95 -10.90 40.50
C LEU A 19 -51.07 -12.27 39.79
N ARG A 20 -52.08 -13.07 40.09
CA ARG A 20 -52.30 -14.39 39.50
C ARG A 20 -52.79 -14.34 38.04
N GLU A 21 -53.34 -13.23 37.65
CA GLU A 21 -53.80 -12.97 36.25
C GLU A 21 -52.81 -12.13 35.43
N LEU A 22 -51.71 -11.72 36.01
CA LEU A 22 -50.61 -11.11 35.23
C LEU A 22 -49.97 -12.22 34.43
N LYS A 23 -50.43 -12.37 33.22
CA LYS A 23 -49.76 -13.15 32.21
C LYS A 23 -48.41 -12.53 31.97
N ASP A 24 -47.33 -13.26 32.27
CA ASP A 24 -45.97 -12.82 31.98
C ASP A 24 -45.88 -12.46 30.51
N VAL A 25 -45.50 -11.22 30.22
CA VAL A 25 -45.34 -10.77 28.85
C VAL A 25 -44.12 -11.47 28.32
N ASP A 26 -44.30 -12.35 27.35
CA ASP A 26 -43.22 -12.99 26.66
C ASP A 26 -42.22 -11.93 26.21
N GLN A 27 -40.94 -12.12 26.60
CA GLN A 27 -39.89 -11.20 26.16
C GLN A 27 -39.92 -11.15 24.62
N PRO A 28 -39.95 -9.94 24.04
CA PRO A 28 -39.89 -9.84 22.60
C PRO A 28 -38.60 -10.50 22.10
N ASP A 29 -38.71 -11.22 21.01
CA ASP A 29 -37.56 -11.87 20.36
C ASP A 29 -36.43 -10.86 20.15
N PRO A 30 -35.19 -11.26 20.39
CA PRO A 30 -34.04 -10.38 20.20
C PRO A 30 -34.03 -9.84 18.77
N VAL A 31 -33.94 -8.51 18.63
CA VAL A 31 -33.90 -7.86 17.33
C VAL A 31 -32.68 -8.35 16.57
N SER A 32 -32.90 -9.03 15.43
CA SER A 32 -31.83 -9.51 14.58
C SER A 32 -31.07 -8.31 13.99
N TRP A 33 -29.74 -8.28 14.20
CA TRP A 33 -28.85 -7.31 13.58
C TRP A 33 -28.64 -7.54 12.07
N TRP A 34 -29.13 -8.67 11.57
CA TRP A 34 -29.05 -9.01 10.17
C TRP A 34 -30.11 -8.23 9.35
N PRO A 35 -29.73 -7.64 8.22
CA PRO A 35 -30.66 -6.89 7.39
C PRO A 35 -31.71 -7.83 6.79
N GLN A 36 -32.95 -7.73 7.28
CA GLN A 36 -34.04 -8.63 6.89
C GLN A 36 -34.79 -8.14 5.65
N THR A 37 -34.64 -6.86 5.29
CA THR A 37 -35.33 -6.30 4.13
C THR A 37 -34.50 -6.44 2.87
N LEU A 38 -35.15 -6.73 1.75
CA LEU A 38 -34.50 -6.87 0.44
C LEU A 38 -33.69 -5.63 0.06
N GLY A 39 -34.20 -4.43 0.40
CA GLY A 39 -33.51 -3.17 0.14
C GLY A 39 -32.15 -3.08 0.85
N TRP A 40 -32.07 -3.48 2.11
CA TRP A 40 -30.83 -3.51 2.87
C TRP A 40 -29.82 -4.54 2.34
N GLN A 41 -30.30 -5.69 1.87
CA GLN A 41 -29.45 -6.73 1.28
C GLN A 41 -28.82 -6.23 -0.03
N ILE A 42 -29.60 -5.55 -0.87
CA ILE A 42 -29.09 -4.93 -2.11
C ILE A 42 -28.08 -3.83 -1.79
N LEU A 43 -28.37 -2.97 -0.81
CA LEU A 43 -27.45 -1.92 -0.39
C LEU A 43 -26.12 -2.49 0.14
N LEU A 44 -26.21 -3.52 0.96
CA LEU A 44 -25.03 -4.21 1.52
C LEU A 44 -24.21 -4.86 0.41
N LEU A 45 -24.86 -5.52 -0.55
CA LEU A 45 -24.18 -6.11 -1.71
C LEU A 45 -23.49 -5.03 -2.56
N ALA A 46 -24.16 -3.93 -2.84
CA ALA A 46 -23.59 -2.81 -3.58
C ALA A 46 -22.38 -2.19 -2.84
N LEU A 47 -22.49 -2.04 -1.51
CA LEU A 47 -21.40 -1.56 -0.68
C LEU A 47 -20.19 -2.52 -0.70
N LEU A 48 -20.44 -3.84 -0.60
CA LEU A 48 -19.38 -4.84 -0.67
C LEU A 48 -18.68 -4.86 -2.03
N LEU A 49 -19.44 -4.77 -3.12
CA LEU A 49 -18.87 -4.68 -4.47
C LEU A 49 -18.05 -3.41 -4.65
N TYR A 50 -18.54 -2.26 -4.18
CA TYR A 50 -17.80 -1.00 -4.21
C TYR A 50 -16.51 -1.07 -3.39
N LEU A 51 -16.58 -1.59 -2.17
CA LEU A 51 -15.41 -1.75 -1.30
C LEU A 51 -14.40 -2.73 -1.90
N GLY A 52 -14.87 -3.86 -2.43
CA GLY A 52 -14.04 -4.84 -3.12
C GLY A 52 -13.32 -4.23 -4.34
N TYR A 53 -14.04 -3.46 -5.14
CA TYR A 53 -13.46 -2.73 -6.27
C TYR A 53 -12.38 -1.72 -5.83
N ARG A 54 -12.65 -0.95 -4.77
CA ARG A 54 -11.68 0.01 -4.20
C ARG A 54 -10.44 -0.68 -3.67
N LEU A 55 -10.60 -1.80 -2.96
CA LEU A 55 -9.49 -2.60 -2.46
C LEU A 55 -8.67 -3.22 -3.58
N TYR A 56 -9.34 -3.73 -4.62
CA TYR A 56 -8.70 -4.26 -5.82
C TYR A 56 -7.83 -3.20 -6.51
N LEU A 57 -8.37 -2.00 -6.75
CA LEU A 57 -7.61 -0.89 -7.34
C LEU A 57 -6.41 -0.49 -6.47
N LYS A 58 -6.60 -0.40 -5.15
CA LYS A 58 -5.53 -0.08 -4.20
C LYS A 58 -4.46 -1.16 -4.16
N GLY A 59 -4.87 -2.43 -4.24
CA GLY A 59 -3.95 -3.58 -4.30
C GLY A 59 -3.11 -3.56 -5.56
N ILE A 60 -3.71 -3.33 -6.74
CA ILE A 60 -2.97 -3.19 -8.00
C ILE A 60 -2.00 -2.02 -7.94
N PHE A 61 -2.44 -0.86 -7.46
CA PHE A 61 -1.57 0.31 -7.33
C PHE A 61 -0.39 0.04 -6.39
N TRP A 62 -0.63 -0.61 -5.26
CA TRP A 62 0.41 -1.00 -4.31
C TRP A 62 1.40 -2.00 -4.93
N TRP A 63 0.89 -3.01 -5.62
CA TRP A 63 1.72 -4.03 -6.28
C TRP A 63 2.57 -3.42 -7.40
N ARG A 64 1.98 -2.53 -8.20
CA ARG A 64 2.69 -1.82 -9.28
C ARG A 64 3.75 -0.85 -8.76
N ASN A 65 3.64 -0.35 -7.53
CA ASN A 65 4.64 0.53 -6.93
C ASN A 65 5.70 -0.20 -6.11
N ARG A 66 5.51 -1.48 -5.84
CA ARG A 66 6.41 -2.27 -5.00
C ARG A 66 7.82 -2.33 -5.57
N TYR A 67 7.98 -2.55 -6.89
CA TYR A 67 9.29 -2.58 -7.54
C TYR A 67 10.09 -1.29 -7.32
N ARG A 68 9.40 -0.14 -7.27
CA ARG A 68 10.01 1.17 -7.01
C ARG A 68 10.63 1.23 -5.62
N GLN A 69 9.90 0.76 -4.61
CA GLN A 69 10.40 0.70 -3.24
C GLN A 69 11.59 -0.27 -3.12
N GLU A 70 11.49 -1.42 -3.76
CA GLU A 70 12.58 -2.41 -3.79
C GLU A 70 13.84 -1.83 -4.47
N ALA A 71 13.68 -1.13 -5.60
CA ALA A 71 14.78 -0.48 -6.30
C ALA A 71 15.43 0.65 -5.47
N ILE A 72 14.61 1.49 -4.81
CA ILE A 72 15.12 2.53 -3.91
C ILE A 72 15.86 1.92 -2.72
N THR A 73 15.32 0.89 -2.10
CA THR A 73 15.96 0.20 -0.98
C THR A 73 17.28 -0.43 -1.41
N ALA A 74 17.32 -1.08 -2.58
CA ALA A 74 18.54 -1.62 -3.14
C ALA A 74 19.59 -0.52 -3.43
N LEU A 75 19.15 0.64 -3.95
CA LEU A 75 20.04 1.77 -4.20
C LEU A 75 20.60 2.36 -2.90
N LEU A 76 19.78 2.46 -1.86
CA LEU A 76 20.19 2.97 -0.55
C LEU A 76 21.10 2.02 0.22
N SER A 77 21.05 0.71 -0.06
CA SER A 77 21.94 -0.28 0.56
C SER A 77 23.37 -0.28 -0.01
N LEU A 78 23.60 0.43 -1.13
CA LEU A 78 24.93 0.54 -1.72
C LEU A 78 25.83 1.45 -0.89
N SER A 79 27.09 1.05 -0.73
CA SER A 79 28.13 1.84 -0.08
C SER A 79 29.05 2.51 -1.11
N ALA A 80 29.48 3.74 -0.79
CA ALA A 80 30.50 4.43 -1.58
C ALA A 80 31.87 3.73 -1.56
N GLU A 81 32.10 2.91 -0.53
CA GLU A 81 33.36 2.16 -0.35
C GLU A 81 33.46 0.95 -1.29
N ASP A 82 32.33 0.44 -1.79
CA ASP A 82 32.33 -0.67 -2.73
C ASP A 82 32.88 -0.23 -4.10
N PRO A 83 34.00 -0.82 -4.58
CA PRO A 83 34.56 -0.45 -5.88
C PRO A 83 33.59 -0.75 -7.06
N HIS A 84 32.60 -1.61 -6.87
CA HIS A 84 31.65 -2.04 -7.89
C HIS A 84 30.32 -1.28 -7.87
N TRP A 85 30.17 -0.26 -7.02
CA TRP A 85 28.93 0.49 -6.91
C TRP A 85 28.41 1.06 -8.25
N PRO A 86 29.27 1.52 -9.23
CA PRO A 86 28.75 2.05 -10.48
C PRO A 86 28.02 0.99 -11.29
N THR A 87 28.57 -0.22 -11.32
CA THR A 87 27.97 -1.37 -12.02
C THR A 87 26.71 -1.88 -11.30
N GLN A 88 26.69 -1.84 -9.98
CA GLN A 88 25.51 -2.24 -9.21
C GLN A 88 24.36 -1.27 -9.40
N MET A 89 24.61 0.05 -9.40
CA MET A 89 23.60 1.07 -9.74
C MET A 89 23.04 0.85 -11.15
N MET A 90 23.91 0.56 -12.13
CA MET A 90 23.49 0.26 -13.50
C MET A 90 22.57 -0.96 -13.55
N LYS A 91 22.91 -2.03 -12.82
CA LYS A 91 22.07 -3.24 -12.75
C LYS A 91 20.69 -2.94 -12.19
N ILE A 92 20.60 -2.17 -11.09
CA ILE A 92 19.31 -1.79 -10.48
C ILE A 92 18.46 -1.02 -11.47
N ILE A 93 19.02 0.01 -12.11
CA ILE A 93 18.30 0.83 -13.08
C ILE A 93 17.88 -0.01 -14.30
N LYS A 94 18.76 -0.89 -14.76
CA LYS A 94 18.45 -1.78 -15.89
C LYS A 94 17.26 -2.69 -15.59
N ILE A 95 17.19 -3.26 -14.40
CA ILE A 95 16.05 -4.09 -13.98
C ILE A 95 14.77 -3.26 -14.00
N VAL A 96 14.79 -2.05 -13.46
CA VAL A 96 13.63 -1.15 -13.47
C VAL A 96 13.22 -0.78 -14.89
N MET A 97 14.16 -0.44 -15.76
CA MET A 97 13.89 -0.07 -17.15
C MET A 97 13.30 -1.24 -17.97
N VAL A 98 13.79 -2.45 -17.75
CA VAL A 98 13.23 -3.67 -18.38
C VAL A 98 11.83 -3.98 -17.85
N TYR A 99 11.60 -3.74 -16.55
CA TYR A 99 10.27 -3.89 -15.95
C TYR A 99 9.25 -2.89 -16.53
N LEU A 100 9.68 -1.65 -16.79
CA LEU A 100 8.85 -0.62 -17.40
C LEU A 100 8.48 -0.97 -18.84
N GLU A 101 9.46 -1.38 -19.62
CA GLU A 101 9.27 -1.79 -21.01
C GLU A 101 10.35 -2.81 -21.39
N PRO A 102 9.99 -4.04 -21.80
CA PRO A 102 10.95 -5.08 -22.16
C PRO A 102 11.92 -4.68 -23.30
N LYS A 103 11.52 -3.75 -24.18
CA LYS A 103 12.38 -3.22 -25.25
C LYS A 103 13.62 -2.51 -24.73
N ASN A 104 13.56 -1.97 -23.51
CA ASN A 104 14.69 -1.30 -22.86
C ASN A 104 15.84 -2.29 -22.52
N ALA A 105 15.62 -3.59 -22.68
CA ALA A 105 16.63 -4.60 -22.43
C ALA A 105 17.89 -4.43 -23.33
N SER A 106 17.74 -3.92 -24.54
CA SER A 106 18.87 -3.68 -25.45
C SER A 106 19.60 -2.35 -25.20
N LEU A 107 18.99 -1.42 -24.46
CA LEU A 107 19.56 -0.10 -24.23
C LEU A 107 20.70 -0.16 -23.19
N TYR A 108 21.81 0.53 -23.48
CA TYR A 108 22.94 0.69 -22.56
C TYR A 108 23.60 2.05 -22.78
N GLY A 109 24.29 2.58 -21.78
CA GLY A 109 25.02 3.86 -21.91
C GLY A 109 24.10 5.07 -22.13
N ALA A 110 24.51 5.97 -23.03
CA ALA A 110 23.80 7.21 -23.34
C ALA A 110 22.36 7.00 -23.82
N PRO A 111 22.01 6.03 -24.69
CA PRO A 111 20.64 5.75 -25.07
C PRO A 111 19.74 5.36 -23.89
N LEU A 112 20.28 4.71 -22.86
CA LEU A 112 19.54 4.37 -21.66
C LEU A 112 19.18 5.64 -20.86
N LEU A 113 20.13 6.57 -20.68
CA LEU A 113 19.86 7.84 -19.99
C LEU A 113 18.85 8.70 -20.74
N GLU A 114 18.92 8.74 -22.06
CA GLU A 114 17.92 9.44 -22.88
C GLU A 114 16.53 8.85 -22.68
N GLN A 115 16.42 7.53 -22.69
CA GLN A 115 15.16 6.85 -22.46
C GLN A 115 14.64 7.06 -21.04
N MET A 116 15.53 7.09 -20.02
CA MET A 116 15.15 7.47 -18.65
C MET A 116 14.58 8.89 -18.59
N GLY A 117 15.12 9.83 -19.35
CA GLY A 117 14.60 11.19 -19.47
C GLY A 117 13.17 11.25 -20.04
N ARG A 118 12.80 10.33 -20.92
CA ARG A 118 11.42 10.24 -21.45
C ARG A 118 10.39 9.78 -20.41
N TYR A 119 10.80 8.96 -19.45
CA TYR A 119 9.93 8.52 -18.33
C TYR A 119 9.82 9.57 -17.23
N HIS A 120 10.75 10.52 -17.17
CA HIS A 120 10.74 11.59 -16.18
C HIS A 120 11.22 12.91 -16.80
N ALA A 121 10.25 13.70 -17.32
CA ALA A 121 10.53 14.92 -18.07
C ALA A 121 11.33 16.01 -17.30
N LYS A 122 11.31 15.96 -15.96
CA LYS A 122 12.07 16.91 -15.12
C LYS A 122 13.50 16.46 -14.79
N ALA A 123 13.84 15.22 -15.06
CA ALA A 123 15.17 14.69 -14.77
C ALA A 123 16.04 14.78 -16.03
N HIS A 124 16.80 15.87 -16.17
CA HIS A 124 17.75 16.04 -17.26
C HIS A 124 19.03 15.22 -17.05
N LEU A 125 18.88 13.92 -16.76
CA LEU A 125 19.99 13.03 -16.44
C LEU A 125 21.03 12.94 -17.55
N ALA A 126 20.59 13.02 -18.80
CA ALA A 126 21.49 12.95 -19.95
C ALA A 126 22.47 14.15 -20.04
N ASN A 127 22.08 15.31 -19.49
CA ASN A 127 22.89 16.54 -19.51
C ASN A 127 23.69 16.78 -18.20
N ASP A 128 23.49 15.92 -17.20
CA ASP A 128 24.18 16.03 -15.92
C ASP A 128 25.60 15.45 -16.04
N GLU A 129 26.59 16.24 -15.69
CA GLU A 129 28.01 15.89 -15.74
C GLU A 129 28.31 14.64 -14.91
N SER A 130 27.68 14.51 -13.74
CA SER A 130 27.85 13.35 -12.86
C SER A 130 27.41 12.05 -13.54
N PHE A 131 26.33 12.08 -14.30
CA PHE A 131 25.84 10.93 -15.05
C PHE A 131 26.72 10.62 -16.27
N GLN A 132 27.23 11.62 -16.95
CA GLN A 132 28.20 11.43 -18.04
C GLN A 132 29.51 10.81 -17.54
N GLN A 133 30.03 11.28 -16.41
CA GLN A 133 31.19 10.68 -15.76
C GLN A 133 30.92 9.24 -15.31
N TRP A 134 29.71 8.99 -14.78
CA TRP A 134 29.30 7.63 -14.40
C TRP A 134 29.28 6.67 -15.58
N LEU A 135 28.76 7.08 -16.75
CA LEU A 135 28.78 6.27 -17.95
C LEU A 135 30.22 6.01 -18.41
N LYS A 136 31.09 7.01 -18.43
CA LYS A 136 32.51 6.85 -18.76
C LYS A 136 33.20 5.86 -17.83
N CYS A 137 32.90 5.92 -16.52
CA CYS A 137 33.45 4.98 -15.55
C CYS A 137 32.97 3.52 -15.78
N LEU A 138 31.79 3.32 -16.39
CA LEU A 138 31.33 1.99 -16.75
C LEU A 138 31.97 1.43 -18.02
N GLU A 139 32.40 2.32 -18.94
CA GLU A 139 33.08 1.95 -20.18
C GLU A 139 34.59 1.79 -19.97
N ASP A 140 35.21 2.65 -19.15
CA ASP A 140 36.62 2.63 -18.85
C ASP A 140 36.85 2.53 -17.33
N PRO A 141 37.38 1.41 -16.82
CA PRO A 141 37.68 1.23 -15.41
C PRO A 141 38.71 2.22 -14.85
N HIS A 142 39.50 2.88 -15.71
CA HIS A 142 40.52 3.88 -15.34
C HIS A 142 39.99 5.32 -15.36
N ALA A 143 38.76 5.53 -15.83
CA ALA A 143 38.15 6.85 -15.82
C ALA A 143 37.93 7.36 -14.38
N ALA A 144 37.92 8.70 -14.24
CA ALA A 144 37.64 9.33 -12.97
C ALA A 144 36.24 8.92 -12.46
N ARG A 145 36.19 8.46 -11.22
CA ARG A 145 34.92 8.06 -10.61
C ARG A 145 34.07 9.29 -10.30
N PRO A 146 32.79 9.27 -10.65
CA PRO A 146 31.88 10.35 -10.28
C PRO A 146 31.61 10.35 -8.78
N GLU A 147 31.05 11.44 -8.28
CA GLU A 147 30.63 11.51 -6.90
C GLU A 147 29.44 10.56 -6.64
N PHE A 148 29.64 9.59 -5.75
CA PHE A 148 28.64 8.59 -5.39
C PHE A 148 27.33 9.22 -4.95
N SER A 149 27.38 10.27 -4.11
CA SER A 149 26.22 10.95 -3.55
C SER A 149 25.37 11.59 -4.64
N ALA A 150 25.99 12.24 -5.63
CA ALA A 150 25.30 12.93 -6.74
C ALA A 150 24.57 11.90 -7.62
N VAL A 151 25.24 10.84 -8.05
CA VAL A 151 24.60 9.79 -8.88
C VAL A 151 23.47 9.09 -8.11
N ARG A 152 23.70 8.72 -6.84
CA ARG A 152 22.68 8.09 -6.00
C ARG A 152 21.45 8.97 -5.81
N GLN A 153 21.64 10.26 -5.54
CA GLN A 153 20.55 11.21 -5.36
C GLN A 153 19.74 11.38 -6.66
N GLY A 154 20.40 11.56 -7.78
CA GLY A 154 19.75 11.69 -9.08
C GLY A 154 18.95 10.45 -9.45
N LEU A 155 19.50 9.25 -9.24
CA LEU A 155 18.79 7.99 -9.46
C LEU A 155 17.61 7.80 -8.50
N SER A 156 17.75 8.14 -7.22
CA SER A 156 16.65 8.05 -6.25
C SER A 156 15.51 9.02 -6.58
N GLN A 157 15.85 10.23 -7.02
CA GLN A 157 14.89 11.21 -7.48
C GLN A 157 14.16 10.75 -8.75
N TRP A 158 14.88 10.16 -9.70
CA TRP A 158 14.29 9.58 -10.89
C TRP A 158 13.35 8.40 -10.52
N LEU A 159 13.79 7.47 -9.66
CA LEU A 159 12.97 6.35 -9.20
C LEU A 159 11.69 6.79 -8.50
N SER A 160 11.73 7.88 -7.74
CA SER A 160 10.56 8.40 -7.04
C SER A 160 9.57 9.11 -7.97
N GLY A 161 10.06 9.76 -9.03
CA GLY A 161 9.29 10.66 -9.87
C GLY A 161 8.90 10.13 -11.26
N HIS A 162 9.49 9.00 -11.73
CA HIS A 162 9.18 8.49 -13.06
C HIS A 162 7.72 8.05 -13.18
N GLN A 163 7.12 8.32 -14.34
CA GLN A 163 5.76 7.90 -14.65
C GLN A 163 5.81 6.58 -15.43
N LEU A 164 4.90 5.69 -15.09
CA LEU A 164 4.68 4.50 -15.91
C LEU A 164 4.18 4.95 -17.29
N PRO A 165 4.70 4.38 -18.38
CA PRO A 165 4.12 4.63 -19.69
C PRO A 165 2.63 4.27 -19.61
N GLU A 166 1.78 5.22 -20.00
CA GLU A 166 0.36 4.90 -20.20
C GLU A 166 0.30 3.75 -21.19
N VAL A 167 -0.30 2.64 -20.77
CA VAL A 167 -0.62 1.55 -21.69
C VAL A 167 -1.62 2.14 -22.69
N ARG A 168 -1.12 2.66 -23.80
CA ARG A 168 -1.96 2.95 -24.96
C ARG A 168 -2.55 1.60 -25.36
N HIS A 169 -3.75 1.32 -24.88
CA HIS A 169 -4.57 0.30 -25.51
C HIS A 169 -4.71 0.72 -26.96
N GLY A 170 -3.98 -0.02 -27.81
CA GLY A 170 -4.02 0.22 -29.23
C GLY A 170 -5.48 0.26 -29.68
N SER A 171 -5.89 1.41 -30.16
CA SER A 171 -7.04 1.51 -31.05
C SER A 171 -6.68 0.73 -32.32
N THR A 172 -7.15 -0.51 -32.39
CA THR A 172 -7.34 -1.21 -33.66
C THR A 172 -8.49 -0.62 -34.37
#